data_9060b16888fd80ed6a1e26c1890cf75f
#
_entry.id   9060b16888fd80ed6a1e26c1890cf75f
#
_cell.length_a   1.000
_cell.length_b   1.000
_cell.length_c   1.000
_cell.angle_alpha   90.00
_cell.angle_beta   90.00
_cell.angle_gamma   90.00
#
_symmetry.space_group_name_H-M   'P 1'
#
loop_
_entity.id
_entity.type
_entity.pdbx_description
1 polymer ?
#
loop_
_entity_poly.entity_id
_entity_poly.type
_entity_poly.pdbx_seq_one_letter_code
_entity_poly.pdbx_strand_id
1 'polypeptide(L)'
;MEVARLLSIKLTKRIWDRQEVLMCGFPIIHLDRHLKVLVQVNQRCVALCEEFRRTNSEEGFDRRVVRVLTPGTLIDESFLNPYENNYLLAIDGLQSESPLKLACDDGTDASNYIEIHPHLALSDGSLGLAWIDVSTGEFFAQQSTIENLKNDIARIAPREVVLNSSLKEIPSHPIILAVAGEGCFVSYISPSRLESPLSTLDLTSPASHADDLTAEVPLCQTSSGKHVFTEHETSAIGLLTTFLQAHLLDHMPLLSSPARQGQQDRMHMDSHTIKALEIREGMREGGATGSLLSVVKRTLTSSGTRLLARWLCMYQVSCVVT
;
A
#
# COMPACT_ATOMS: atom_id res chain seq x y z
N MET A 1 -9.26 23.45 13.85
CA MET A 1 -10.73 23.40 14.05
C MET A 1 -11.37 22.09 13.55
N GLU A 2 -10.96 21.59 12.39
CA GLU A 2 -11.54 20.38 11.78
C GLU A 2 -11.42 19.14 12.69
N VAL A 3 -10.22 18.83 13.20
CA VAL A 3 -9.95 17.65 14.06
C VAL A 3 -10.82 17.68 15.32
N ALA A 4 -10.96 18.83 15.98
CA ALA A 4 -11.81 18.95 17.17
C ALA A 4 -13.27 18.62 16.88
N ARG A 5 -13.76 18.98 15.68
CA ARG A 5 -15.12 18.65 15.21
C ARG A 5 -15.26 17.16 14.91
N LEU A 6 -14.29 16.58 14.17
CA LEU A 6 -14.31 15.16 13.81
C LEU A 6 -14.28 14.24 15.04
N LEU A 7 -13.52 14.63 16.07
CA LEU A 7 -13.38 13.85 17.30
C LEU A 7 -14.39 14.25 18.39
N SER A 8 -15.23 15.29 18.15
CA SER A 8 -16.14 15.84 19.14
C SER A 8 -15.44 16.26 20.43
N ILE A 9 -14.22 16.81 20.33
CA ILE A 9 -13.39 17.24 21.47
C ILE A 9 -13.39 18.76 21.57
N LYS A 10 -13.34 19.25 22.82
CA LYS A 10 -13.29 20.69 23.10
C LYS A 10 -11.99 21.30 22.58
N LEU A 11 -12.13 22.36 21.80
CA LEU A 11 -11.00 23.17 21.34
C LEU A 11 -10.56 24.09 22.47
N THR A 12 -9.25 24.12 22.74
CA THR A 12 -8.63 25.00 23.73
C THR A 12 -7.60 25.90 23.06
N LYS A 13 -7.40 27.08 23.63
CA LYS A 13 -6.35 28.00 23.22
C LYS A 13 -5.19 27.91 24.21
N ARG A 14 -3.97 27.78 23.71
CA ARG A 14 -2.73 27.90 24.51
C ARG A 14 -1.81 28.91 23.86
N ILE A 15 -1.08 29.63 24.72
CA ILE A 15 -0.01 30.52 24.26
C ILE A 15 1.27 29.67 24.17
N TRP A 16 1.81 29.57 22.97
CA TRP A 16 3.09 28.92 22.70
C TRP A 16 3.97 29.90 21.94
N ASP A 17 5.16 30.17 22.48
CA ASP A 17 6.12 31.12 21.88
C ASP A 17 5.46 32.47 21.49
N ARG A 18 4.69 33.05 22.44
CA ARG A 18 3.95 34.32 22.30
C ARG A 18 2.84 34.30 21.22
N GLN A 19 2.53 33.14 20.65
CA GLN A 19 1.44 33.00 19.68
C GLN A 19 0.26 32.18 20.28
N GLU A 20 -0.96 32.58 19.98
CA GLU A 20 -2.13 31.77 20.33
C GLU A 20 -2.22 30.56 19.38
N VAL A 21 -2.08 29.37 19.93
CA VAL A 21 -2.22 28.12 19.20
C VAL A 21 -3.51 27.43 19.63
N LEU A 22 -4.31 27.04 18.65
CA LEU A 22 -5.50 26.23 18.86
C LEU A 22 -5.11 24.76 18.98
N MET A 23 -5.49 24.12 20.07
CA MET A 23 -5.21 22.71 20.30
C MET A 23 -6.41 22.00 20.96
N CYS A 24 -6.50 20.71 20.76
CA CYS A 24 -7.41 19.84 21.47
C CYS A 24 -6.61 18.72 22.14
N GLY A 25 -6.96 18.41 23.37
CA GLY A 25 -6.32 17.36 24.15
C GLY A 25 -7.32 16.30 24.58
N PHE A 26 -6.83 15.09 24.71
CA PHE A 26 -7.59 13.94 25.20
C PHE A 26 -6.68 13.02 26.03
N PRO A 27 -7.22 12.22 26.93
CA PRO A 27 -6.44 11.21 27.66
C PRO A 27 -5.85 10.18 26.71
N ILE A 28 -4.58 9.79 26.94
CA ILE A 28 -3.84 8.85 26.07
C ILE A 28 -4.56 7.50 25.90
N ILE A 29 -5.34 7.08 26.87
CA ILE A 29 -6.16 5.87 26.81
C ILE A 29 -7.20 5.89 25.67
N HIS A 30 -7.53 7.05 25.14
CA HIS A 30 -8.46 7.22 24.01
C HIS A 30 -7.75 7.42 22.68
N LEU A 31 -6.41 7.31 22.66
CA LEU A 31 -5.61 7.51 21.45
C LEU A 31 -6.07 6.60 20.31
N ASP A 32 -6.19 5.31 20.55
CA ASP A 32 -6.59 4.31 19.57
C ASP A 32 -7.95 4.63 18.95
N ARG A 33 -8.92 4.95 19.78
CA ARG A 33 -10.25 5.33 19.30
C ARG A 33 -10.21 6.56 18.39
N HIS A 34 -9.42 7.57 18.76
CA HIS A 34 -9.31 8.79 17.96
C HIS A 34 -8.52 8.58 16.68
N LEU A 35 -7.46 7.78 16.72
CA LEU A 35 -6.72 7.38 15.53
C LEU A 35 -7.61 6.62 14.55
N LYS A 36 -8.43 5.67 15.04
CA LYS A 36 -9.39 4.96 14.19
C LYS A 36 -10.34 5.92 13.47
N VAL A 37 -10.89 6.90 14.18
CA VAL A 37 -11.79 7.89 13.59
C VAL A 37 -11.06 8.76 12.56
N LEU A 38 -9.85 9.21 12.85
CA LEU A 38 -9.10 10.08 11.94
C LEU A 38 -8.60 9.35 10.70
N VAL A 39 -7.98 8.18 10.89
CA VAL A 39 -7.28 7.48 9.82
C VAL A 39 -8.24 6.59 9.00
N GLN A 40 -9.03 5.74 9.66
CA GLN A 40 -9.90 4.80 8.93
C GLN A 40 -11.18 5.43 8.43
N VAL A 41 -11.86 6.23 9.25
CA VAL A 41 -13.18 6.78 8.88
C VAL A 41 -13.02 8.04 8.03
N ASN A 42 -12.10 8.93 8.43
CA ASN A 42 -11.92 10.22 7.77
C ASN A 42 -10.71 10.28 6.83
N GLN A 43 -9.98 9.16 6.63
CA GLN A 43 -8.85 9.05 5.71
C GLN A 43 -7.82 10.18 5.89
N ARG A 44 -7.46 10.50 7.16
CA ARG A 44 -6.47 11.52 7.49
C ARG A 44 -5.14 10.86 7.86
N CYS A 45 -4.04 11.42 7.39
CA CYS A 45 -2.71 11.03 7.85
C CYS A 45 -2.44 11.68 9.20
N VAL A 46 -1.87 10.92 10.14
CA VAL A 46 -1.56 11.38 11.49
C VAL A 46 -0.11 11.12 11.82
N ALA A 47 0.66 12.17 12.10
CA ALA A 47 2.03 12.04 12.59
C ALA A 47 2.03 11.86 14.11
N LEU A 48 2.59 10.76 14.60
CA LEU A 48 2.82 10.54 16.03
C LEU A 48 4.16 11.10 16.43
N CYS A 49 4.15 11.97 17.44
CA CYS A 49 5.35 12.56 18.02
C CYS A 49 5.51 12.09 19.46
N GLU A 50 6.71 11.65 19.81
CA GLU A 50 7.05 11.27 21.18
C GLU A 50 8.08 12.21 21.77
N GLU A 51 8.09 12.30 23.10
CA GLU A 51 9.03 13.09 23.88
C GLU A 51 10.18 12.23 24.37
N PHE A 52 11.41 12.63 24.04
CA PHE A 52 12.64 11.96 24.45
C PHE A 52 13.41 12.89 25.40
N ARG A 53 13.92 12.36 26.51
CA ARG A 53 14.79 13.14 27.39
C ARG A 53 16.08 13.50 26.65
N ARG A 54 16.51 14.75 26.76
CA ARG A 54 17.82 15.17 26.27
C ARG A 54 18.91 14.45 27.04
N THR A 55 19.87 13.89 26.31
CA THR A 55 21.01 13.16 26.89
C THR A 55 22.10 14.08 27.42
N ASN A 56 22.13 15.33 26.95
CA ASN A 56 23.13 16.36 27.37
C ASN A 56 22.49 17.22 28.46
N SER A 57 23.06 17.19 29.66
CA SER A 57 22.93 18.02 30.88
C SER A 57 21.94 19.19 30.93
N GLU A 58 21.16 19.46 29.93
CA GLU A 58 20.09 20.46 29.90
C GLU A 58 18.74 19.78 30.21
N GLU A 59 18.05 20.27 31.22
CA GLU A 59 16.70 19.87 31.54
C GLU A 59 15.77 20.16 30.35
N GLY A 60 15.19 19.13 29.74
CA GLY A 60 14.26 19.30 28.64
C GLY A 60 13.97 18.01 27.88
N PHE A 61 12.99 18.11 26.99
CA PHE A 61 12.55 17.02 26.12
C PHE A 61 12.69 17.45 24.66
N ASP A 62 13.17 16.53 23.83
CA ASP A 62 13.11 16.65 22.38
C ASP A 62 11.88 15.90 21.87
N ARG A 63 11.18 16.50 20.91
CA ARG A 63 10.03 15.89 20.26
C ARG A 63 10.41 15.43 18.86
N ARG A 64 10.19 14.17 18.58
CA ARG A 64 10.44 13.59 17.25
C ARG A 64 9.21 12.85 16.74
N VAL A 65 8.98 12.94 15.44
CA VAL A 65 7.99 12.09 14.77
C VAL A 65 8.54 10.67 14.77
N VAL A 66 7.83 9.76 15.38
CA VAL A 66 8.22 8.34 15.46
C VAL A 66 7.57 7.51 14.36
N ARG A 67 6.39 7.89 13.91
CA ARG A 67 5.75 7.30 12.73
C ARG A 67 4.63 8.21 12.18
N VAL A 68 4.30 7.99 10.93
CA VAL A 68 3.14 8.61 10.27
C VAL A 68 2.12 7.51 9.94
N LEU A 69 0.94 7.62 10.52
CA LEU A 69 -0.15 6.69 10.29
C LEU A 69 -0.95 7.13 9.07
N THR A 70 -1.12 6.22 8.14
CA THR A 70 -1.98 6.36 6.96
C THR A 70 -2.94 5.17 6.89
N PRO A 71 -4.01 5.18 6.07
CA PRO A 71 -4.94 4.05 5.98
C PRO A 71 -4.28 2.70 5.70
N GLY A 72 -3.21 2.66 4.88
CA GLY A 72 -2.49 1.45 4.50
C GLY A 72 -1.30 1.08 5.40
N THR A 73 -0.84 1.99 6.28
CA THR A 73 0.31 1.76 7.17
C THR A 73 -0.08 1.43 8.62
N LEU A 74 -1.34 1.09 8.87
CA LEU A 74 -1.80 0.68 10.19
C LEU A 74 -1.28 -0.72 10.51
N ILE A 75 -0.55 -0.84 11.63
CA ILE A 75 0.03 -2.10 12.12
C ILE A 75 -0.76 -2.62 13.33
N ASP A 76 -1.25 -1.71 14.18
CA ASP A 76 -1.82 -2.05 15.47
C ASP A 76 -3.17 -2.78 15.30
N GLU A 77 -3.28 -3.96 15.88
CA GLU A 77 -4.47 -4.83 15.80
C GLU A 77 -5.75 -4.16 16.32
N SER A 78 -5.62 -3.22 17.26
CA SER A 78 -6.76 -2.46 17.82
C SER A 78 -7.52 -1.63 16.77
N PHE A 79 -6.85 -1.27 15.68
CA PHE A 79 -7.44 -0.48 14.59
C PHE A 79 -8.00 -1.34 13.47
N LEU A 80 -7.41 -2.50 13.25
CA LEU A 80 -7.69 -3.33 12.09
C LEU A 80 -8.90 -4.22 12.29
N ASN A 81 -9.67 -4.42 11.23
CA ASN A 81 -10.62 -5.51 11.19
C ASN A 81 -9.82 -6.83 10.97
N PRO A 82 -9.80 -7.74 11.95
CA PRO A 82 -9.00 -8.96 11.83
C PRO A 82 -9.46 -9.87 10.68
N TYR A 83 -10.63 -9.62 10.10
CA TYR A 83 -11.20 -10.42 9.02
C TYR A 83 -10.99 -9.83 7.63
N GLU A 84 -10.40 -8.64 7.52
CA GLU A 84 -10.09 -7.95 6.27
C GLU A 84 -8.59 -7.71 6.15
N ASN A 85 -8.07 -7.76 4.92
CA ASN A 85 -6.69 -7.38 4.65
C ASN A 85 -6.57 -5.86 4.62
N ASN A 86 -5.45 -5.35 5.10
CA ASN A 86 -5.12 -3.92 5.06
C ASN A 86 -4.01 -3.68 4.04
N TYR A 87 -4.32 -3.90 2.75
CA TYR A 87 -3.31 -3.77 1.70
C TYR A 87 -2.96 -2.32 1.39
N LEU A 88 -1.65 -2.07 1.36
CA LEU A 88 -1.00 -0.92 0.77
C LEU A 88 -0.48 -1.33 -0.60
N LEU A 89 -0.89 -0.66 -1.67
CA LEU A 89 -0.54 -0.98 -3.05
C LEU A 89 0.32 0.14 -3.64
N ALA A 90 1.48 -0.20 -4.19
CA ALA A 90 2.25 0.70 -5.04
C ALA A 90 2.04 0.34 -6.51
N ILE A 91 1.90 1.35 -7.35
CA ILE A 91 1.76 1.22 -8.80
C ILE A 91 2.86 2.05 -9.43
N ASP A 92 3.68 1.41 -10.25
CA ASP A 92 4.68 2.08 -11.06
C ASP A 92 4.67 1.57 -12.50
N GLY A 93 4.83 2.45 -13.44
CA GLY A 93 4.84 2.17 -14.87
C GLY A 93 5.42 3.34 -15.65
N LEU A 94 6.01 4.30 -14.92
CA LEU A 94 6.69 5.42 -15.55
C LEU A 94 8.08 4.97 -15.98
N GLN A 95 8.42 5.15 -17.23
CA GLN A 95 9.80 4.96 -17.66
C GLN A 95 10.71 6.01 -17.02
N SER A 96 11.76 5.52 -16.38
CA SER A 96 12.93 6.32 -16.07
C SER A 96 13.74 6.50 -17.37
N GLU A 97 13.25 7.32 -18.27
CA GLU A 97 14.05 7.67 -19.45
C GLU A 97 15.17 8.64 -19.04
N SER A 98 16.39 8.17 -19.21
CA SER A 98 17.52 9.06 -19.45
C SER A 98 17.14 10.01 -20.60
N PRO A 99 17.42 11.32 -20.53
CA PRO A 99 17.07 12.24 -21.59
C PRO A 99 17.75 11.77 -22.88
N LEU A 100 16.99 11.20 -23.81
CA LEU A 100 17.41 11.01 -25.17
C LEU A 100 17.72 12.39 -25.72
N LYS A 101 19.01 12.72 -25.81
CA LYS A 101 19.50 13.82 -26.63
C LYS A 101 19.18 13.45 -28.08
N LEU A 102 17.97 13.76 -28.52
CA LEU A 102 17.70 13.89 -29.93
C LEU A 102 18.53 15.09 -30.44
N ALA A 103 19.66 14.77 -31.00
CA ALA A 103 20.39 15.70 -31.84
C ALA A 103 19.49 16.00 -33.06
N CYS A 104 18.72 17.03 -32.98
CA CYS A 104 18.06 17.65 -34.14
C CYS A 104 19.14 18.52 -34.80
N ASP A 105 19.81 17.93 -35.80
CA ASP A 105 20.51 18.70 -36.83
C ASP A 105 19.41 19.12 -37.80
N ASP A 106 19.05 20.39 -37.79
CA ASP A 106 18.64 21.28 -38.87
C ASP A 106 17.81 22.45 -38.29
N GLY A 107 18.37 23.62 -38.52
CA GLY A 107 17.79 24.89 -38.11
C GLY A 107 16.42 25.21 -38.75
N THR A 108 15.42 25.31 -37.93
CA THR A 108 14.22 26.13 -38.21
C THR A 108 13.50 26.48 -36.92
N ASP A 109 13.08 27.73 -36.83
CA ASP A 109 12.39 28.55 -35.86
C ASP A 109 11.73 27.88 -34.63
N ALA A 110 12.22 28.30 -33.47
CA ALA A 110 11.68 28.05 -32.15
C ALA A 110 10.46 28.94 -31.85
N SER A 111 9.25 28.41 -32.02
CA SER A 111 8.05 29.00 -31.37
C SER A 111 6.82 28.11 -31.55
N ASN A 112 6.78 26.93 -30.96
CA ASN A 112 5.59 26.19 -30.54
C ASN A 112 5.96 24.77 -30.12
N TYR A 113 6.82 24.63 -29.12
CA TYR A 113 7.02 23.32 -28.49
C TYR A 113 6.01 23.21 -27.35
N ILE A 114 4.97 22.41 -27.55
CA ILE A 114 4.28 21.76 -26.43
C ILE A 114 5.32 20.84 -25.81
N GLU A 115 5.88 21.21 -24.66
CA GLU A 115 6.73 20.31 -23.85
C GLU A 115 5.84 19.15 -23.41
N ILE A 116 5.78 18.13 -24.26
CA ILE A 116 5.33 16.82 -23.86
C ILE A 116 6.49 16.27 -23.03
N HIS A 117 6.31 16.24 -21.70
CA HIS A 117 7.26 15.63 -20.80
C HIS A 117 7.38 14.13 -21.16
N PRO A 118 8.45 13.66 -21.81
CA PRO A 118 8.56 12.29 -22.33
C PRO A 118 8.61 11.22 -21.23
N HIS A 119 8.93 11.60 -20.00
CA HIS A 119 9.00 10.68 -18.83
C HIS A 119 7.64 10.28 -18.25
N LEU A 120 6.55 10.71 -18.87
CA LEU A 120 5.19 10.35 -18.47
C LEU A 120 4.50 9.43 -19.48
N ALA A 121 5.21 9.05 -20.54
CA ALA A 121 4.71 8.05 -21.49
C ALA A 121 4.83 6.65 -20.91
N LEU A 122 3.72 5.92 -20.91
CA LEU A 122 3.71 4.48 -20.61
C LEU A 122 4.34 3.75 -21.80
N SER A 123 5.51 3.12 -21.61
CA SER A 123 6.03 2.17 -22.58
C SER A 123 5.13 0.94 -22.56
N ASP A 124 4.62 0.53 -23.69
CA ASP A 124 3.83 -0.70 -23.90
C ASP A 124 2.60 -0.88 -22.99
N GLY A 125 2.18 0.14 -22.22
CA GLY A 125 1.08 0.03 -21.27
C GLY A 125 1.35 -0.94 -20.09
N SER A 126 2.58 -1.41 -19.93
CA SER A 126 2.98 -2.32 -18.86
C SER A 126 3.17 -1.59 -17.53
N LEU A 127 2.69 -2.19 -16.45
CA LEU A 127 2.74 -1.66 -15.09
C LEU A 127 3.30 -2.68 -14.12
N GLY A 128 4.05 -2.22 -13.12
CA GLY A 128 4.39 -2.99 -11.94
C GLY A 128 3.42 -2.70 -10.80
N LEU A 129 2.96 -3.73 -10.16
CA LEU A 129 2.13 -3.68 -8.95
C LEU A 129 2.89 -4.36 -7.83
N ALA A 130 2.98 -3.70 -6.67
CA ALA A 130 3.51 -4.30 -5.45
C ALA A 130 2.57 -3.96 -4.30
N TRP A 131 2.16 -4.95 -3.50
CA TRP A 131 1.28 -4.70 -2.36
C TRP A 131 1.64 -5.53 -1.16
N ILE A 132 1.42 -4.96 0.00
CA ILE A 132 1.74 -5.56 1.29
C ILE A 132 0.59 -5.34 2.28
N ASP A 133 0.34 -6.33 3.12
CA ASP A 133 -0.37 -6.14 4.38
C ASP A 133 0.67 -6.04 5.50
N VAL A 134 0.90 -4.82 6.00
CA VAL A 134 1.94 -4.54 6.99
C VAL A 134 1.66 -5.26 8.31
N SER A 135 0.39 -5.58 8.60
CA SER A 135 -0.01 -6.29 9.82
C SER A 135 0.30 -7.78 9.81
N THR A 136 0.36 -8.39 8.62
CA THR A 136 0.64 -9.83 8.46
C THR A 136 2.01 -10.11 7.86
N GLY A 137 2.64 -9.10 7.22
CA GLY A 137 3.87 -9.28 6.47
C GLY A 137 3.69 -9.94 5.10
N GLU A 138 2.45 -10.21 4.67
CA GLU A 138 2.19 -10.74 3.32
C GLU A 138 2.56 -9.72 2.26
N PHE A 139 3.56 -10.01 1.43
CA PHE A 139 4.09 -9.12 0.41
C PHE A 139 4.05 -9.78 -0.96
N PHE A 140 3.48 -9.10 -1.94
CA PHE A 140 3.27 -9.61 -3.30
C PHE A 140 3.71 -8.61 -4.35
N ALA A 141 4.11 -9.12 -5.52
CA ALA A 141 4.37 -8.33 -6.71
C ALA A 141 3.79 -9.00 -7.95
N GLN A 142 3.38 -8.20 -8.92
CA GLN A 142 2.77 -8.65 -10.17
C GLN A 142 3.01 -7.61 -11.26
N GLN A 143 3.24 -8.09 -12.49
CA GLN A 143 3.14 -7.26 -13.68
C GLN A 143 1.67 -7.15 -14.12
N SER A 144 1.24 -5.97 -14.52
CA SER A 144 -0.11 -5.70 -15.03
C SER A 144 -0.05 -4.81 -16.27
N THR A 145 -1.22 -4.44 -16.78
CA THR A 145 -1.38 -3.47 -17.86
C THR A 145 -2.38 -2.41 -17.44
N ILE A 146 -2.32 -1.24 -18.12
CA ILE A 146 -3.26 -0.15 -17.82
C ILE A 146 -4.73 -0.56 -17.99
N GLU A 147 -5.01 -1.46 -18.94
CA GLU A 147 -6.36 -1.97 -19.20
C GLU A 147 -6.87 -2.84 -18.06
N ASN A 148 -5.98 -3.64 -17.45
CA ASN A 148 -6.31 -4.55 -16.37
C ASN A 148 -6.20 -3.90 -14.99
N LEU A 149 -5.61 -2.70 -14.88
CA LEU A 149 -5.32 -2.05 -13.62
C LEU A 149 -6.56 -1.92 -12.73
N LYS A 150 -7.69 -1.50 -13.30
CA LYS A 150 -8.95 -1.35 -12.56
C LYS A 150 -9.42 -2.68 -11.96
N ASN A 151 -9.28 -3.77 -12.71
CA ASN A 151 -9.65 -5.11 -12.27
C ASN A 151 -8.71 -5.61 -11.16
N ASP A 152 -7.40 -5.33 -11.30
CA ASP A 152 -6.42 -5.66 -10.27
C ASP A 152 -6.66 -4.88 -8.98
N ILE A 153 -6.97 -3.59 -9.05
CA ILE A 153 -7.32 -2.78 -7.87
C ILE A 153 -8.56 -3.35 -7.19
N ALA A 154 -9.62 -3.66 -7.93
CA ALA A 154 -10.85 -4.24 -7.37
C ALA A 154 -10.59 -5.62 -6.72
N ARG A 155 -9.72 -6.42 -7.32
CA ARG A 155 -9.31 -7.74 -6.82
C ARG A 155 -8.48 -7.64 -5.53
N ILE A 156 -7.47 -6.79 -5.52
CA ILE A 156 -6.58 -6.56 -4.37
C ILE A 156 -7.36 -5.83 -3.26
N ALA A 157 -8.21 -4.88 -3.62
CA ALA A 157 -8.97 -4.01 -2.72
C ALA A 157 -8.06 -3.30 -1.70
N PRO A 158 -7.08 -2.51 -2.17
CA PRO A 158 -6.17 -1.80 -1.29
C PRO A 158 -6.91 -0.71 -0.49
N ARG A 159 -6.47 -0.48 0.74
CA ARG A 159 -6.92 0.66 1.54
C ARG A 159 -6.26 1.96 1.10
N GLU A 160 -5.04 1.84 0.59
CA GLU A 160 -4.24 2.97 0.15
C GLU A 160 -3.41 2.59 -1.07
N VAL A 161 -3.32 3.52 -2.02
CA VAL A 161 -2.51 3.39 -3.22
C VAL A 161 -1.40 4.43 -3.21
N VAL A 162 -0.17 3.98 -3.39
CA VAL A 162 1.04 4.81 -3.46
C VAL A 162 1.42 5.01 -4.91
N LEU A 163 1.54 6.27 -5.31
CA LEU A 163 1.92 6.68 -6.65
C LEU A 163 3.16 7.57 -6.62
N ASN A 164 3.87 7.61 -7.74
CA ASN A 164 4.94 8.56 -7.94
C ASN A 164 4.39 10.00 -7.91
N SER A 165 5.11 10.91 -7.22
CA SER A 165 4.70 12.33 -7.11
C SER A 165 4.57 13.05 -8.44
N SER A 166 5.27 12.61 -9.48
CA SER A 166 5.14 13.17 -10.84
C SER A 166 3.72 13.04 -11.41
N LEU A 167 2.98 12.01 -11.00
CA LEU A 167 1.58 11.81 -11.41
C LEU A 167 0.62 12.82 -10.80
N LYS A 168 0.98 13.46 -9.68
CA LYS A 168 0.12 14.41 -8.99
C LYS A 168 -0.23 15.64 -9.87
N GLU A 169 0.67 15.98 -10.78
CA GLU A 169 0.52 17.15 -11.67
C GLU A 169 -0.37 16.84 -12.88
N ILE A 170 -0.73 15.56 -13.11
CA ILE A 170 -1.50 15.11 -14.27
C ILE A 170 -2.77 14.36 -13.84
N PRO A 171 -3.82 15.08 -13.43
CA PRO A 171 -5.06 14.44 -12.94
C PRO A 171 -5.76 13.55 -13.99
N SER A 172 -5.51 13.79 -15.29
CA SER A 172 -6.07 13.02 -16.40
C SER A 172 -5.30 11.75 -16.74
N HIS A 173 -4.23 11.43 -16.00
CA HIS A 173 -3.44 10.23 -16.26
C HIS A 173 -4.28 8.96 -16.05
N PRO A 174 -4.20 7.95 -16.95
CA PRO A 174 -5.03 6.73 -16.88
C PRO A 174 -4.93 5.99 -15.54
N ILE A 175 -3.74 5.94 -14.93
CA ILE A 175 -3.54 5.35 -13.59
C ILE A 175 -4.40 6.08 -12.54
N ILE A 176 -4.40 7.41 -12.53
CA ILE A 176 -5.17 8.21 -11.56
C ILE A 176 -6.67 7.98 -11.77
N LEU A 177 -7.13 7.94 -13.02
CA LEU A 177 -8.54 7.70 -13.34
C LEU A 177 -8.98 6.30 -12.90
N ALA A 178 -8.13 5.27 -13.09
CA ALA A 178 -8.41 3.91 -12.65
C ALA A 178 -8.52 3.82 -11.12
N VAL A 179 -7.59 4.44 -10.38
CA VAL A 179 -7.57 4.45 -8.91
C VAL A 179 -8.75 5.25 -8.34
N ALA A 180 -9.06 6.41 -8.90
CA ALA A 180 -10.17 7.26 -8.46
C ALA A 180 -11.53 6.55 -8.60
N GLY A 181 -11.68 5.71 -9.64
CA GLY A 181 -12.91 4.91 -9.87
C GLY A 181 -13.20 3.87 -8.79
N GLU A 182 -12.20 3.44 -8.03
CA GLU A 182 -12.34 2.45 -6.95
C GLU A 182 -12.39 3.07 -5.53
N GLY A 183 -12.29 4.40 -5.42
CA GLY A 183 -12.44 5.10 -4.13
C GLY A 183 -11.33 4.85 -3.11
N CYS A 184 -10.15 4.41 -3.55
CA CYS A 184 -8.99 4.18 -2.70
C CYS A 184 -8.37 5.50 -2.24
N PHE A 185 -7.78 5.51 -1.04
CA PHE A 185 -6.95 6.64 -0.60
C PHE A 185 -5.66 6.66 -1.41
N VAL A 186 -5.24 7.85 -1.88
CA VAL A 186 -4.05 7.99 -2.72
C VAL A 186 -2.99 8.81 -2.00
N SER A 187 -1.79 8.24 -1.94
CA SER A 187 -0.59 8.89 -1.42
C SER A 187 0.47 9.02 -2.51
N TYR A 188 1.29 10.04 -2.41
CA TYR A 188 2.34 10.32 -3.40
C TYR A 188 3.71 10.33 -2.73
N ILE A 189 4.71 9.74 -3.41
CA ILE A 189 6.10 9.79 -2.97
C ILE A 189 7.02 10.18 -4.12
N SER A 190 8.07 10.93 -3.80
CA SER A 190 9.06 11.34 -4.80
C SER A 190 10.11 10.26 -5.03
N PRO A 191 10.48 9.95 -6.27
CA PRO A 191 11.50 8.95 -6.60
C PRO A 191 12.91 9.35 -6.16
N SER A 192 13.16 10.62 -5.86
CA SER A 192 14.47 11.11 -5.39
C SER A 192 14.96 10.49 -4.07
N ARG A 193 14.11 9.71 -3.38
CA ARG A 193 14.48 8.90 -2.22
C ARG A 193 14.77 7.42 -2.54
N LEU A 194 14.72 7.03 -3.81
CA LEU A 194 14.91 5.64 -4.24
C LEU A 194 16.39 5.18 -4.30
N GLU A 195 17.34 6.00 -3.83
CA GLU A 195 18.74 5.58 -3.74
C GLU A 195 18.88 4.45 -2.70
N SER A 196 18.85 3.22 -3.20
CA SER A 196 19.26 1.97 -2.54
C SER A 196 18.40 1.36 -1.42
N PRO A 197 17.09 1.07 -1.60
CA PRO A 197 16.38 0.26 -0.60
C PRO A 197 16.60 -1.25 -0.75
N LEU A 198 17.11 -1.72 -1.88
CA LEU A 198 17.30 -3.16 -2.15
C LEU A 198 18.48 -3.80 -1.38
N SER A 199 19.39 -2.98 -0.82
CA SER A 199 20.52 -3.49 -0.02
C SER A 199 20.15 -3.89 1.40
N THR A 200 18.98 -3.49 1.90
CA THR A 200 18.47 -3.86 3.24
C THR A 200 17.52 -5.06 3.24
N LEU A 201 17.07 -5.49 2.07
CA LEU A 201 16.38 -6.75 1.93
C LEU A 201 17.44 -7.83 1.71
N ASP A 202 17.84 -8.53 2.78
CA ASP A 202 18.71 -9.70 2.69
C ASP A 202 18.02 -10.80 1.86
N LEU A 203 18.21 -10.70 0.52
CA LEU A 203 17.77 -11.73 -0.43
C LEU A 203 18.68 -12.99 -0.38
N THR A 204 19.67 -12.99 0.52
CA THR A 204 20.67 -14.05 0.61
C THR A 204 20.95 -14.46 2.06
N SER A 205 20.04 -15.13 2.75
CA SER A 205 20.42 -15.93 3.91
C SER A 205 19.61 -17.22 3.97
N PRO A 206 20.22 -18.37 3.70
CA PRO A 206 19.68 -19.62 4.22
C PRO A 206 20.12 -19.71 5.69
N ALA A 207 19.20 -19.55 6.63
CA ALA A 207 19.45 -19.90 8.01
C ALA A 207 19.72 -21.40 8.09
N SER A 208 21.01 -21.74 8.21
CA SER A 208 21.46 -23.07 8.62
C SER A 208 21.36 -23.15 10.14
N HIS A 209 20.34 -23.81 10.68
CA HIS A 209 20.46 -24.60 11.88
C HIS A 209 19.54 -25.82 11.73
N ALA A 210 20.21 -26.93 11.50
CA ALA A 210 19.64 -28.26 11.65
C ALA A 210 19.41 -28.54 13.14
N ASP A 211 18.20 -28.99 13.48
CA ASP A 211 18.08 -30.10 14.43
C ASP A 211 16.74 -30.81 14.16
N ASP A 212 16.94 -32.06 13.94
CA ASP A 212 16.15 -33.23 13.74
C ASP A 212 14.91 -33.32 14.66
N LEU A 213 13.71 -33.50 14.07
CA LEU A 213 12.69 -34.44 14.56
C LEU A 213 11.57 -34.59 13.51
N THR A 214 11.47 -35.81 13.02
CA THR A 214 10.52 -36.39 12.07
C THR A 214 9.05 -36.19 12.43
N ALA A 215 8.27 -35.59 11.50
CA ALA A 215 6.87 -35.89 11.26
C ALA A 215 6.49 -35.47 9.84
N GLU A 216 6.26 -36.43 8.97
CA GLU A 216 5.83 -36.24 7.58
C GLU A 216 4.39 -35.73 7.51
N VAL A 217 4.24 -34.48 7.07
CA VAL A 217 2.99 -33.96 6.54
C VAL A 217 3.30 -33.53 5.09
N PRO A 218 2.54 -33.94 4.07
CA PRO A 218 2.83 -33.56 2.70
C PRO A 218 2.52 -32.06 2.54
N LEU A 219 3.56 -31.26 2.70
CA LEU A 219 3.49 -29.83 2.45
C LEU A 219 3.64 -29.60 0.95
N CYS A 220 2.65 -28.93 0.37
CA CYS A 220 2.70 -28.36 -0.95
C CYS A 220 4.08 -27.75 -1.21
N GLN A 221 4.80 -28.28 -2.20
CA GLN A 221 6.14 -27.83 -2.59
C GLN A 221 6.09 -26.38 -3.03
N THR A 222 6.47 -25.46 -2.16
CA THR A 222 6.85 -24.11 -2.56
C THR A 222 8.19 -24.21 -3.28
N SER A 223 8.14 -24.18 -4.60
CA SER A 223 9.32 -24.10 -5.44
C SER A 223 10.08 -22.81 -5.09
N SER A 224 11.18 -22.98 -4.35
CA SER A 224 12.17 -21.93 -4.07
C SER A 224 12.99 -21.64 -5.34
N GLY A 225 12.31 -21.19 -6.40
CA GLY A 225 12.94 -20.62 -7.57
C GLY A 225 13.18 -19.14 -7.30
N LYS A 226 14.38 -18.63 -7.50
CA LYS A 226 14.66 -17.19 -7.54
C LYS A 226 13.77 -16.59 -8.62
N HIS A 227 12.64 -16.00 -8.24
CA HIS A 227 11.78 -15.28 -9.16
C HIS A 227 12.51 -14.00 -9.57
N VAL A 228 12.89 -13.93 -10.82
CA VAL A 228 13.41 -12.68 -11.41
C VAL A 228 12.21 -11.78 -11.64
N PHE A 229 12.12 -10.69 -10.87
CA PHE A 229 11.12 -9.66 -11.08
C PHE A 229 11.42 -8.84 -12.32
N THR A 230 10.39 -8.37 -13.00
CA THR A 230 10.55 -7.42 -14.10
C THR A 230 10.99 -6.06 -13.58
N GLU A 231 11.49 -5.20 -14.46
CA GLU A 231 11.89 -3.84 -14.09
C GLU A 231 10.76 -3.06 -13.43
N HIS A 232 9.55 -3.13 -13.99
CA HIS A 232 8.36 -2.48 -13.42
C HIS A 232 7.96 -3.05 -12.06
N GLU A 233 8.03 -4.38 -11.88
CA GLU A 233 7.78 -5.01 -10.58
C GLU A 233 8.81 -4.52 -9.55
N THR A 234 10.08 -4.47 -9.91
CA THR A 234 11.17 -4.02 -9.04
C THR A 234 11.00 -2.55 -8.65
N SER A 235 10.62 -1.70 -9.60
CA SER A 235 10.35 -0.29 -9.35
C SER A 235 9.15 -0.10 -8.41
N ALA A 236 8.06 -0.83 -8.61
CA ALA A 236 6.89 -0.81 -7.72
C ALA A 236 7.24 -1.29 -6.30
N ILE A 237 8.07 -2.35 -6.16
CA ILE A 237 8.60 -2.82 -4.87
C ILE A 237 9.44 -1.71 -4.20
N GLY A 238 10.32 -1.06 -4.97
CA GLY A 238 11.13 0.06 -4.50
C GLY A 238 10.29 1.24 -4.01
N LEU A 239 9.26 1.61 -4.77
CA LEU A 239 8.31 2.68 -4.41
C LEU A 239 7.59 2.37 -3.09
N LEU A 240 7.10 1.12 -2.94
CA LEU A 240 6.42 0.66 -1.74
C LEU A 240 7.31 0.65 -0.51
N THR A 241 8.52 0.09 -0.62
CA THR A 241 9.48 0.03 0.49
C THR A 241 9.93 1.42 0.93
N THR A 242 10.19 2.32 -0.02
CA THR A 242 10.54 3.72 0.27
C THR A 242 9.41 4.43 1.02
N PHE A 243 8.16 4.20 0.61
CA PHE A 243 6.99 4.76 1.28
C PHE A 243 6.88 4.25 2.72
N LEU A 244 7.05 2.94 2.94
CA LEU A 244 7.01 2.34 4.27
C LEU A 244 8.13 2.90 5.17
N GLN A 245 9.36 2.97 4.67
CA GLN A 245 10.48 3.55 5.41
C GLN A 245 10.23 5.02 5.81
N ALA A 246 9.65 5.82 4.90
CA ALA A 246 9.34 7.21 5.16
C ALA A 246 8.23 7.41 6.23
N HIS A 247 7.33 6.46 6.38
CA HIS A 247 6.17 6.56 7.27
C HIS A 247 6.32 5.81 8.57
N LEU A 248 6.93 4.62 8.55
CA LEU A 248 7.09 3.77 9.73
C LEU A 248 8.35 4.08 10.52
N LEU A 249 9.37 4.68 9.90
CA LEU A 249 10.64 5.08 10.54
C LEU A 249 11.24 3.93 11.38
N ASP A 250 11.35 4.14 12.70
CA ASP A 250 11.92 3.14 13.64
C ASP A 250 11.00 1.93 13.88
N HIS A 251 9.74 2.00 13.44
CA HIS A 251 8.75 0.92 13.58
C HIS A 251 8.60 0.06 12.33
N MET A 252 9.58 0.08 11.43
CA MET A 252 9.57 -0.73 10.22
C MET A 252 9.59 -2.21 10.58
N PRO A 253 8.58 -3.02 10.20
CA PRO A 253 8.61 -4.45 10.43
C PRO A 253 9.63 -5.13 9.51
N LEU A 254 10.06 -6.34 9.89
CA LEU A 254 10.85 -7.20 9.01
C LEU A 254 9.96 -7.62 7.82
N LEU A 255 10.31 -7.16 6.64
CA LEU A 255 9.58 -7.50 5.42
C LEU A 255 10.04 -8.85 4.87
N SER A 256 9.08 -9.71 4.53
CA SER A 256 9.35 -10.94 3.77
C SER A 256 9.73 -10.59 2.33
N SER A 257 10.44 -11.50 1.65
CA SER A 257 10.64 -11.36 0.20
C SER A 257 9.28 -11.36 -0.51
N PRO A 258 9.05 -10.46 -1.49
CA PRO A 258 7.78 -10.43 -2.19
C PRO A 258 7.54 -11.72 -2.98
N ALA A 259 6.34 -12.28 -2.87
CA ALA A 259 5.91 -13.42 -3.66
C ALA A 259 5.37 -12.93 -5.00
N ARG A 260 5.96 -13.41 -6.11
CA ARG A 260 5.45 -13.08 -7.44
C ARG A 260 4.12 -13.77 -7.70
N GLN A 261 3.13 -13.00 -8.11
CA GLN A 261 1.84 -13.54 -8.50
C GLN A 261 1.75 -13.61 -10.04
N GLY A 262 1.75 -14.87 -10.58
CA GLY A 262 1.55 -15.11 -12.01
C GLY A 262 0.09 -14.86 -12.44
N GLN A 263 -0.10 -14.35 -13.67
CA GLN A 263 -1.43 -14.12 -14.22
C GLN A 263 -2.05 -15.39 -14.84
N GLN A 264 -1.23 -16.39 -15.22
CA GLN A 264 -1.61 -17.45 -16.13
C GLN A 264 -2.51 -18.54 -15.54
N ASP A 265 -2.58 -18.66 -14.22
CA ASP A 265 -3.29 -19.77 -13.56
C ASP A 265 -4.59 -19.34 -12.85
N ARG A 266 -5.17 -18.20 -13.23
CA ARG A 266 -6.29 -17.61 -12.49
C ARG A 266 -7.43 -17.25 -13.40
N MET A 267 -8.65 -17.48 -12.89
CA MET A 267 -9.85 -16.93 -13.51
C MET A 267 -9.83 -15.41 -13.34
N HIS A 268 -9.89 -14.71 -14.46
CA HIS A 268 -9.94 -13.26 -14.48
C HIS A 268 -11.39 -12.81 -14.27
N MET A 269 -11.63 -12.06 -13.20
CA MET A 269 -12.90 -11.37 -12.96
C MET A 269 -12.68 -9.86 -13.06
N ASP A 270 -13.54 -9.20 -13.80
CA ASP A 270 -13.53 -7.75 -13.88
C ASP A 270 -14.11 -7.10 -12.61
N SER A 271 -13.82 -5.81 -12.40
CA SER A 271 -14.30 -5.07 -11.23
C SER A 271 -15.81 -5.03 -11.12
N HIS A 272 -16.50 -4.97 -12.27
CA HIS A 272 -17.96 -4.97 -12.32
C HIS A 272 -18.55 -6.33 -11.85
N THR A 273 -17.96 -7.43 -12.29
CA THR A 273 -18.37 -8.78 -11.88
C THR A 273 -18.16 -9.00 -10.38
N ILE A 274 -17.01 -8.58 -9.83
CA ILE A 274 -16.75 -8.67 -8.37
C ILE A 274 -17.82 -7.93 -7.57
N LYS A 275 -18.22 -6.73 -8.01
CA LYS A 275 -19.26 -5.92 -7.37
C LYS A 275 -20.67 -6.50 -7.61
N ALA A 276 -21.00 -6.92 -8.85
CA ALA A 276 -22.31 -7.47 -9.19
C ALA A 276 -22.62 -8.79 -8.49
N LEU A 277 -21.60 -9.62 -8.25
CA LEU A 277 -21.72 -10.86 -7.47
C LEU A 277 -21.71 -10.63 -5.96
N GLU A 278 -21.61 -9.37 -5.52
CA GLU A 278 -21.57 -8.99 -4.10
C GLU A 278 -20.56 -9.84 -3.30
N ILE A 279 -19.36 -10.06 -3.86
CA ILE A 279 -18.40 -11.01 -3.28
C ILE A 279 -17.97 -10.57 -1.88
N ARG A 280 -17.62 -9.29 -1.70
CA ARG A 280 -17.12 -8.73 -0.43
C ARG A 280 -18.12 -7.84 0.29
N GLU A 281 -18.96 -7.14 -0.48
CA GLU A 281 -19.89 -6.14 0.03
C GLU A 281 -21.27 -6.38 -0.53
N GLY A 282 -22.28 -6.37 0.33
CA GLY A 282 -23.69 -6.47 -0.06
C GLY A 282 -24.24 -5.12 -0.52
N MET A 283 -24.96 -5.08 -1.64
CA MET A 283 -25.51 -3.83 -2.20
C MET A 283 -26.65 -3.25 -1.36
N ARG A 284 -27.39 -4.09 -0.63
CA ARG A 284 -28.58 -3.64 0.11
C ARG A 284 -28.26 -2.96 1.43
N GLU A 285 -27.32 -3.52 2.19
CA GLU A 285 -27.03 -3.06 3.57
C GLU A 285 -25.74 -2.25 3.64
N GLY A 286 -24.91 -2.30 2.58
CA GLY A 286 -23.58 -1.71 2.59
C GLY A 286 -22.63 -2.40 3.56
N GLY A 287 -21.46 -2.82 3.10
CA GLY A 287 -20.49 -3.55 3.91
C GLY A 287 -20.55 -5.06 3.77
N ALA A 288 -19.92 -5.79 4.71
CA ALA A 288 -19.74 -7.24 4.58
C ALA A 288 -21.04 -8.05 4.70
N THR A 289 -22.06 -7.52 5.37
CA THR A 289 -23.35 -8.21 5.60
C THR A 289 -24.10 -8.41 4.27
N GLY A 290 -24.59 -9.63 4.02
CA GLY A 290 -25.29 -9.99 2.79
C GLY A 290 -24.36 -10.32 1.63
N SER A 291 -23.04 -10.17 1.76
CA SER A 291 -22.06 -10.54 0.74
C SER A 291 -21.92 -12.06 0.60
N LEU A 292 -21.45 -12.53 -0.58
CA LEU A 292 -21.11 -13.93 -0.80
C LEU A 292 -20.15 -14.44 0.26
N LEU A 293 -19.11 -13.65 0.60
CA LEU A 293 -18.15 -13.99 1.65
C LEU A 293 -18.85 -14.23 2.98
N SER A 294 -19.81 -13.39 3.37
CA SER A 294 -20.53 -13.56 4.64
C SER A 294 -21.38 -14.83 4.68
N VAL A 295 -21.91 -15.26 3.56
CA VAL A 295 -22.73 -16.49 3.44
C VAL A 295 -21.88 -17.75 3.51
N VAL A 296 -20.74 -17.77 2.78
CA VAL A 296 -19.88 -18.97 2.71
C VAL A 296 -18.88 -19.06 3.85
N LYS A 297 -18.72 -17.99 4.64
CA LYS A 297 -17.76 -17.92 5.76
C LYS A 297 -18.07 -18.99 6.82
N ARG A 298 -17.23 -20.02 6.89
CA ARG A 298 -17.24 -21.06 7.93
C ARG A 298 -15.89 -21.16 8.65
N THR A 299 -15.04 -20.16 8.45
CA THR A 299 -13.68 -20.13 9.00
C THR A 299 -13.72 -19.80 10.49
N LEU A 300 -12.87 -20.48 11.28
CA LEU A 300 -12.73 -20.27 12.72
C LEU A 300 -11.73 -19.17 13.06
N THR A 301 -10.75 -18.93 12.15
CA THR A 301 -9.66 -17.97 12.36
C THR A 301 -9.80 -16.74 11.47
N SER A 302 -9.25 -15.62 11.90
CA SER A 302 -9.17 -14.39 11.11
C SER A 302 -8.36 -14.60 9.82
N SER A 303 -7.21 -15.29 9.91
CA SER A 303 -6.37 -15.61 8.76
C SER A 303 -7.10 -16.49 7.74
N GLY A 304 -7.89 -17.46 8.20
CA GLY A 304 -8.72 -18.29 7.32
C GLY A 304 -9.80 -17.45 6.60
N THR A 305 -10.39 -16.47 7.26
CA THR A 305 -11.36 -15.56 6.61
C THR A 305 -10.69 -14.70 5.55
N ARG A 306 -9.52 -14.12 5.83
CA ARG A 306 -8.75 -13.33 4.87
C ARG A 306 -8.36 -14.16 3.65
N LEU A 307 -7.89 -15.39 3.87
CA LEU A 307 -7.56 -16.32 2.80
C LEU A 307 -8.78 -16.67 1.94
N LEU A 308 -9.92 -16.95 2.56
CA LEU A 308 -11.17 -17.22 1.86
C LEU A 308 -11.61 -16.01 1.00
N ALA A 309 -11.56 -14.79 1.55
CA ALA A 309 -11.87 -13.57 0.82
C ALA A 309 -10.96 -13.39 -0.41
N ARG A 310 -9.67 -13.71 -0.26
CA ARG A 310 -8.71 -13.69 -1.36
C ARG A 310 -9.04 -14.75 -2.41
N TRP A 311 -9.34 -15.97 -2.03
CA TRP A 311 -9.68 -17.05 -2.95
C TRP A 311 -10.96 -16.78 -3.74
N LEU A 312 -11.98 -16.20 -3.12
CA LEU A 312 -13.21 -15.84 -3.83
C LEU A 312 -12.98 -14.82 -4.95
N CYS A 313 -11.98 -13.96 -4.80
CA CYS A 313 -11.62 -12.97 -5.84
C CYS A 313 -10.51 -13.47 -6.79
N MET A 314 -9.86 -14.59 -6.47
CA MET A 314 -8.68 -15.11 -7.18
C MET A 314 -8.79 -16.62 -7.34
N TYR A 315 -9.86 -17.11 -7.94
CA TYR A 315 -10.01 -18.55 -8.15
C TYR A 315 -8.87 -19.08 -9.03
N GLN A 316 -8.04 -19.96 -8.47
CA GLN A 316 -7.06 -20.72 -9.23
C GLN A 316 -7.78 -21.81 -10.01
N VAL A 317 -7.68 -21.78 -11.32
CA VAL A 317 -8.11 -22.92 -12.16
C VAL A 317 -7.00 -23.96 -12.07
N SER A 318 -6.96 -24.73 -10.99
CA SER A 318 -6.23 -25.99 -11.00
C SER A 318 -6.98 -26.92 -11.96
N CYS A 319 -6.48 -27.06 -13.18
CA CYS A 319 -6.85 -28.22 -14.00
C CYS A 319 -6.32 -29.45 -13.28
N VAL A 320 -7.12 -30.05 -12.41
CA VAL A 320 -6.95 -31.45 -12.06
C VAL A 320 -7.35 -32.21 -13.33
N VAL A 321 -6.37 -32.41 -14.21
CA VAL A 321 -6.48 -33.42 -15.24
C VAL A 321 -6.37 -34.74 -14.49
N THR A 322 -7.51 -35.37 -14.27
CA THR A 322 -7.65 -36.77 -13.88
C THR A 322 -7.22 -37.66 -15.03
#